data_2831f47c95f9456d9722594850d49e83
#
_entry.id   2831f47c95f9456d9722594850d49e83
#
_cell.length_a   1.000
_cell.length_b   1.000
_cell.length_c   1.000
_cell.angle_alpha   90.00
_cell.angle_beta   90.00
_cell.angle_gamma   90.00
#
_symmetry.space_group_name_H-M   'P 1'
#
loop_
_entity.id
_entity.type
_entity.pdbx_description
1 polymer ?
#
loop_
_entity_poly.entity_id
_entity_poly.type
_entity_poly.pdbx_seq_one_letter_code
_entity_poly.pdbx_strand_id
1 'polypeptide(L)'
;MTLRHLAPVFAAALALAACGSADADSSTTAPPTGGTTPAMPRIAQTGFNDLLRDPGVPFIGSEAADVTIISFVDYNCPYCKQMQPELAALVASDPKVRVLTKEWPIFGDASELAARTAIAAQHQGKYEAVHNAFMGSPTRIAGEADVQRLARAAGVDMARLERDLIEHAADIDAVLQRVHAEASAMALRGTPAFNINGQMIPGALPPGELKAVVERIRAGQLAH
;
A
#
# COMPACT_ATOMS: atom_id res chain seq x y z
N MET A 1 -0.05 14.98 62.15
CA MET A 1 -1.38 14.53 62.54
C MET A 1 -1.64 13.21 61.84
N THR A 2 -1.54 12.20 62.62
CA THR A 2 -1.81 10.78 62.48
C THR A 2 -3.28 10.52 62.19
N LEU A 3 -3.59 9.57 61.26
CA LEU A 3 -4.63 8.58 61.53
C LEU A 3 -4.49 7.38 60.55
N ARG A 4 -4.15 6.28 61.16
CA ARG A 4 -4.27 4.88 60.81
C ARG A 4 -5.75 4.45 60.85
N HIS A 5 -6.18 3.51 60.04
CA HIS A 5 -7.12 2.41 60.31
C HIS A 5 -7.14 1.50 59.10
N LEU A 6 -6.64 0.27 59.21
CA LEU A 6 -7.19 -1.01 59.70
C LEU A 6 -7.98 -1.76 58.60
N ALA A 7 -7.42 -2.89 58.26
CA ALA A 7 -8.01 -3.98 57.46
C ALA A 7 -9.09 -4.75 58.28
N PRO A 8 -9.89 -5.58 57.63
CA PRO A 8 -9.96 -6.95 58.15
C PRO A 8 -9.74 -8.03 57.08
N VAL A 9 -9.05 -9.05 57.56
CA VAL A 9 -8.89 -10.41 57.13
C VAL A 9 -10.23 -11.14 57.28
N PHE A 10 -10.63 -11.93 56.28
CA PHE A 10 -11.57 -13.03 56.49
C PHE A 10 -11.00 -14.32 55.92
N ALA A 11 -10.95 -15.29 56.81
CA ALA A 11 -10.39 -16.63 56.63
C ALA A 11 -11.45 -17.64 56.20
N ALA A 12 -11.00 -18.60 55.43
CA ALA A 12 -11.25 -20.03 55.39
C ALA A 12 -12.69 -20.59 55.39
N ALA A 13 -12.95 -21.44 54.42
CA ALA A 13 -13.59 -22.75 54.68
C ALA A 13 -13.20 -23.77 53.62
N LEU A 14 -12.54 -24.79 54.08
CA LEU A 14 -12.15 -26.03 53.41
C LEU A 14 -13.36 -26.99 53.45
N ALA A 15 -13.78 -27.57 52.35
CA ALA A 15 -14.69 -28.72 52.32
C ALA A 15 -14.12 -29.80 51.39
N LEU A 16 -13.62 -30.88 51.99
CA LEU A 16 -13.36 -32.16 51.37
C LEU A 16 -14.68 -32.97 51.31
N ALA A 17 -15.00 -33.56 50.17
CA ALA A 17 -15.80 -34.77 50.03
C ALA A 17 -15.49 -35.39 48.67
N ALA A 18 -14.87 -36.46 48.62
CA ALA A 18 -15.23 -37.88 48.62
C ALA A 18 -15.23 -38.49 47.20
N CYS A 19 -14.50 -39.57 47.11
CA CYS A 19 -14.28 -40.50 46.01
C CYS A 19 -15.55 -41.01 45.34
N GLY A 20 -15.52 -41.09 43.97
CA GLY A 20 -16.39 -41.94 43.19
C GLY A 20 -15.62 -42.47 41.99
N SER A 21 -15.25 -43.75 42.09
CA SER A 21 -14.68 -44.52 40.99
C SER A 21 -15.81 -44.95 40.07
N ALA A 22 -15.69 -44.71 38.77
CA ALA A 22 -16.48 -45.41 37.76
C ALA A 22 -15.73 -45.37 36.40
N ASP A 23 -15.37 -46.51 36.00
CA ASP A 23 -15.23 -47.16 34.70
C ASP A 23 -14.69 -46.38 33.47
N ALA A 24 -13.61 -46.93 32.97
CA ALA A 24 -13.02 -46.67 31.68
C ALA A 24 -13.96 -47.07 30.54
N ASP A 25 -14.42 -46.09 29.76
CA ASP A 25 -14.89 -46.38 28.41
C ASP A 25 -13.95 -45.65 27.41
N SER A 26 -13.16 -46.48 26.74
CA SER A 26 -12.20 -46.06 25.71
C SER A 26 -12.94 -45.80 24.41
N SER A 27 -13.56 -44.63 24.31
CA SER A 27 -14.03 -44.11 23.01
C SER A 27 -12.93 -43.30 22.40
N THR A 28 -12.16 -43.93 21.53
CA THR A 28 -11.21 -43.30 20.60
C THR A 28 -12.00 -42.38 19.65
N THR A 29 -12.16 -41.12 20.04
CA THR A 29 -12.69 -40.08 19.15
C THR A 29 -11.50 -39.56 18.34
N ALA A 30 -11.46 -39.93 17.06
CA ALA A 30 -10.54 -39.35 16.08
C ALA A 30 -10.67 -37.81 16.10
N PRO A 31 -9.57 -37.07 15.95
CA PRO A 31 -9.66 -35.60 15.85
C PRO A 31 -10.45 -35.22 14.60
N PRO A 32 -11.30 -34.19 14.65
CA PRO A 32 -12.01 -33.71 13.47
C PRO A 32 -10.98 -33.15 12.47
N THR A 33 -10.67 -33.93 11.45
CA THR A 33 -10.04 -33.46 10.21
C THR A 33 -11.07 -32.67 9.44
N GLY A 34 -11.15 -31.39 9.70
CA GLY A 34 -12.05 -30.44 9.05
C GLY A 34 -11.71 -29.02 9.47
N GLY A 35 -10.41 -28.67 9.43
CA GLY A 35 -10.01 -27.28 9.44
C GLY A 35 -10.48 -26.62 8.15
N THR A 36 -11.71 -26.13 8.14
CA THR A 36 -12.13 -25.17 7.12
C THR A 36 -11.26 -23.94 7.33
N THR A 37 -10.20 -23.82 6.54
CA THR A 37 -9.46 -22.58 6.39
C THR A 37 -10.51 -21.51 6.13
N PRO A 38 -10.58 -20.42 6.95
CA PRO A 38 -11.54 -19.37 6.68
C PRO A 38 -11.33 -18.93 5.24
N ALA A 39 -12.38 -19.04 4.41
CA ALA A 39 -12.33 -18.51 3.05
C ALA A 39 -11.94 -17.03 3.18
N MET A 40 -10.79 -16.66 2.65
CA MET A 40 -10.37 -15.26 2.60
C MET A 40 -11.52 -14.45 1.98
N PRO A 41 -11.88 -13.29 2.56
CA PRO A 41 -12.97 -12.49 2.02
C PRO A 41 -12.72 -12.26 0.52
N ARG A 42 -13.76 -12.24 -0.28
CA ARG A 42 -13.71 -12.02 -1.75
C ARG A 42 -12.87 -10.83 -2.18
N ILE A 43 -12.64 -9.94 -1.27
CA ILE A 43 -11.80 -8.74 -1.31
C ILE A 43 -10.31 -9.07 -1.57
N ALA A 44 -9.82 -10.24 -1.18
CA ALA A 44 -8.44 -10.67 -1.43
C ALA A 44 -8.21 -11.22 -2.85
N GLN A 45 -9.19 -11.11 -3.75
CA GLN A 45 -9.16 -11.65 -5.10
C GLN A 45 -8.99 -10.59 -6.20
N THR A 46 -8.66 -9.35 -5.86
CA THR A 46 -8.21 -8.39 -6.88
C THR A 46 -6.90 -8.93 -7.44
N GLY A 47 -7.01 -9.58 -8.59
CA GLY A 47 -5.87 -10.22 -9.23
C GLY A 47 -4.89 -9.17 -9.76
N PHE A 48 -3.63 -9.54 -9.89
CA PHE A 48 -2.61 -8.69 -10.51
C PHE A 48 -3.06 -8.13 -11.88
N ASN A 49 -3.73 -8.95 -12.67
CA ASN A 49 -4.25 -8.54 -13.97
C ASN A 49 -5.34 -7.45 -13.89
N ASP A 50 -6.11 -7.41 -12.83
CA ASP A 50 -7.13 -6.38 -12.62
C ASP A 50 -6.48 -5.05 -12.29
N LEU A 51 -5.45 -5.08 -11.44
CA LEU A 51 -4.65 -3.89 -11.11
C LEU A 51 -3.95 -3.30 -12.34
N LEU A 52 -3.51 -4.15 -13.28
CA LEU A 52 -2.86 -3.73 -14.52
C LEU A 52 -3.81 -3.05 -15.51
N ARG A 53 -5.10 -3.36 -15.46
CA ARG A 53 -6.11 -2.88 -16.42
C ARG A 53 -6.81 -1.61 -15.96
N ASP A 54 -6.37 -1.02 -14.87
CA ASP A 54 -6.98 0.21 -14.35
C ASP A 54 -6.74 1.39 -15.31
N PRO A 55 -7.80 1.89 -15.97
CA PRO A 55 -7.65 2.97 -16.93
C PRO A 55 -7.26 4.28 -16.25
N GLY A 56 -6.37 5.04 -16.87
CA GLY A 56 -5.93 6.34 -16.38
C GLY A 56 -4.86 6.29 -15.29
N VAL A 57 -4.45 5.09 -14.85
CA VAL A 57 -3.31 4.95 -13.93
C VAL A 57 -2.00 5.17 -14.68
N PRO A 58 -1.15 6.09 -14.21
CA PRO A 58 0.11 6.38 -14.87
C PRO A 58 1.14 5.27 -14.65
N PHE A 59 2.04 5.12 -15.62
CA PHE A 59 3.21 4.27 -15.48
C PHE A 59 4.49 4.96 -15.93
N ILE A 60 5.62 4.49 -15.42
CA ILE A 60 6.97 4.91 -15.78
C ILE A 60 7.73 3.68 -16.26
N GLY A 61 8.44 3.79 -17.37
CA GLY A 61 9.17 2.70 -18.02
C GLY A 61 8.53 2.25 -19.31
N SER A 62 8.83 1.03 -19.78
CA SER A 62 8.43 0.52 -21.08
C SER A 62 7.11 -0.26 -21.02
N GLU A 63 6.25 -0.09 -22.03
CA GLU A 63 5.07 -0.95 -22.24
C GLU A 63 5.44 -2.42 -22.47
N ALA A 64 6.63 -2.69 -23.03
CA ALA A 64 7.14 -4.03 -23.32
C ALA A 64 7.88 -4.67 -22.12
N ALA A 65 7.70 -4.14 -20.90
CA ALA A 65 8.31 -4.67 -19.69
C ALA A 65 7.80 -6.09 -19.39
N ASP A 66 8.72 -6.97 -18.96
CA ASP A 66 8.41 -8.33 -18.48
C ASP A 66 8.08 -8.35 -16.98
N VAL A 67 8.54 -7.33 -16.25
CA VAL A 67 8.20 -7.13 -14.84
C VAL A 67 7.48 -5.81 -14.65
N THR A 68 6.29 -5.88 -14.06
CA THR A 68 5.52 -4.70 -13.64
C THR A 68 5.50 -4.62 -12.13
N ILE A 69 5.97 -3.50 -11.63
CA ILE A 69 5.86 -3.11 -10.23
C ILE A 69 4.65 -2.20 -10.11
N ILE A 70 3.60 -2.65 -9.43
CA ILE A 70 2.49 -1.79 -9.03
C ILE A 70 2.85 -1.21 -7.66
N SER A 71 2.88 0.12 -7.56
CA SER A 71 3.28 0.84 -6.35
C SER A 71 2.14 1.71 -5.85
N PHE A 72 1.61 1.40 -4.67
CA PHE A 72 0.65 2.26 -3.97
C PHE A 72 1.42 3.30 -3.18
N VAL A 73 1.19 4.56 -3.49
CA VAL A 73 2.02 5.67 -2.98
C VAL A 73 1.21 6.85 -2.46
N ASP A 74 1.84 7.59 -1.56
CA ASP A 74 1.41 8.93 -1.15
C ASP A 74 2.64 9.86 -1.14
N TYR A 75 2.51 11.04 -1.70
CA TYR A 75 3.59 12.02 -1.82
C TYR A 75 4.07 12.60 -0.49
N ASN A 76 3.31 12.44 0.58
CA ASN A 76 3.68 12.81 1.94
C ASN A 76 4.14 11.64 2.80
N CYS A 77 4.17 10.43 2.24
CA CYS A 77 4.70 9.26 2.93
C CYS A 77 6.23 9.26 2.92
N PRO A 78 6.92 9.30 4.08
CA PRO A 78 8.37 9.33 4.12
C PRO A 78 9.00 8.06 3.56
N TYR A 79 8.36 6.90 3.74
CA TYR A 79 8.84 5.63 3.21
C TYR A 79 8.67 5.52 1.68
N CYS A 80 7.64 6.16 1.10
CA CYS A 80 7.52 6.28 -0.36
C CYS A 80 8.67 7.11 -0.92
N LYS A 81 8.96 8.25 -0.30
CA LYS A 81 10.10 9.10 -0.69
C LYS A 81 11.44 8.37 -0.56
N GLN A 82 11.60 7.54 0.46
CA GLN A 82 12.80 6.73 0.66
C GLN A 82 12.98 5.68 -0.45
N MET A 83 11.89 5.06 -0.92
CA MET A 83 11.92 4.03 -1.96
C MET A 83 12.07 4.60 -3.38
N GLN A 84 11.69 5.86 -3.61
CA GLN A 84 11.68 6.45 -4.94
C GLN A 84 13.03 6.42 -5.68
N PRO A 85 14.18 6.75 -5.06
CA PRO A 85 15.46 6.67 -5.75
C PRO A 85 15.80 5.27 -6.26
N GLU A 86 15.42 4.22 -5.50
CA GLU A 86 15.66 2.83 -5.88
C GLU A 86 14.75 2.40 -7.04
N LEU A 87 13.45 2.77 -6.98
CA LEU A 87 12.51 2.55 -8.09
C LEU A 87 12.98 3.24 -9.37
N ALA A 88 13.37 4.51 -9.27
CA ALA A 88 13.85 5.28 -10.42
C ALA A 88 15.14 4.68 -11.01
N ALA A 89 16.10 4.30 -10.16
CA ALA A 89 17.34 3.66 -10.59
C ALA A 89 17.09 2.31 -11.26
N LEU A 90 16.15 1.52 -10.74
CA LEU A 90 15.78 0.23 -11.31
C LEU A 90 15.19 0.39 -12.71
N VAL A 91 14.21 1.28 -12.89
CA VAL A 91 13.61 1.55 -14.22
C VAL A 91 14.64 2.10 -15.20
N ALA A 92 15.54 3.00 -14.74
CA ALA A 92 16.57 3.58 -15.60
C ALA A 92 17.63 2.54 -16.04
N SER A 93 17.91 1.54 -15.20
CA SER A 93 18.93 0.51 -15.48
C SER A 93 18.37 -0.73 -16.17
N ASP A 94 17.06 -0.95 -16.14
CA ASP A 94 16.42 -2.14 -16.67
C ASP A 94 15.19 -1.77 -17.53
N PRO A 95 15.33 -1.71 -18.86
CA PRO A 95 14.24 -1.34 -19.77
C PRO A 95 13.10 -2.38 -19.83
N LYS A 96 13.26 -3.53 -19.17
CA LYS A 96 12.22 -4.55 -19.02
C LYS A 96 11.47 -4.46 -17.70
N VAL A 97 11.69 -3.40 -16.91
CA VAL A 97 10.91 -3.07 -15.73
C VAL A 97 10.07 -1.83 -16.00
N ARG A 98 8.83 -1.84 -15.54
CA ARG A 98 7.99 -0.65 -15.45
C ARG A 98 7.34 -0.55 -14.08
N VAL A 99 7.01 0.68 -13.68
CA VAL A 99 6.28 0.99 -12.45
C VAL A 99 4.93 1.58 -12.82
N LEU A 100 3.87 0.91 -12.41
CA LEU A 100 2.49 1.42 -12.45
C LEU A 100 2.20 2.08 -11.10
N THR A 101 1.93 3.38 -11.09
CA THR A 101 1.77 4.13 -9.84
C THR A 101 0.30 4.28 -9.48
N LYS A 102 -0.10 3.67 -8.39
CA LYS A 102 -1.43 3.80 -7.77
C LYS A 102 -1.37 4.94 -6.75
N GLU A 103 -1.87 6.10 -7.15
CA GLU A 103 -1.96 7.28 -6.27
C GLU A 103 -2.97 7.01 -5.16
N TRP A 104 -2.50 6.79 -3.94
CA TRP A 104 -3.33 6.50 -2.77
C TRP A 104 -3.06 7.52 -1.66
N PRO A 105 -3.68 8.74 -1.76
CA PRO A 105 -3.44 9.82 -0.83
C PRO A 105 -4.15 9.56 0.51
N ILE A 106 -3.38 9.13 1.52
CA ILE A 106 -3.86 8.80 2.86
C ILE A 106 -3.39 9.76 3.95
N PHE A 107 -2.55 10.74 3.61
CA PHE A 107 -2.01 11.72 4.55
C PHE A 107 -2.73 13.09 4.48
N GLY A 108 -3.98 13.11 4.01
CA GLY A 108 -4.87 14.28 4.03
C GLY A 108 -4.85 15.14 2.76
N ASP A 109 -5.52 16.28 2.83
CA ASP A 109 -5.89 17.12 1.67
C ASP A 109 -4.70 17.52 0.78
N ALA A 110 -3.55 17.81 1.38
CA ALA A 110 -2.35 18.16 0.62
C ALA A 110 -1.80 16.97 -0.21
N SER A 111 -1.96 15.75 0.30
CA SER A 111 -1.61 14.54 -0.46
C SER A 111 -2.60 14.29 -1.59
N GLU A 112 -3.89 14.52 -1.34
CA GLU A 112 -4.93 14.41 -2.37
C GLU A 112 -4.70 15.42 -3.49
N LEU A 113 -4.45 16.70 -3.14
CA LEU A 113 -4.14 17.73 -4.11
C LEU A 113 -2.90 17.39 -4.95
N ALA A 114 -1.85 16.85 -4.34
CA ALA A 114 -0.66 16.40 -5.04
C ALA A 114 -0.95 15.24 -6.00
N ALA A 115 -1.71 14.23 -5.56
CA ALA A 115 -2.12 13.10 -6.39
C ALA A 115 -2.95 13.55 -7.61
N ARG A 116 -3.96 14.39 -7.40
CA ARG A 116 -4.79 14.98 -8.46
C ARG A 116 -3.94 15.75 -9.48
N THR A 117 -3.00 16.55 -8.99
CA THR A 117 -2.09 17.34 -9.83
C THR A 117 -1.18 16.44 -10.67
N ALA A 118 -0.63 15.38 -10.08
CA ALA A 118 0.21 14.43 -10.80
C ALA A 118 -0.58 13.69 -11.89
N ILE A 119 -1.79 13.21 -11.58
CA ILE A 119 -2.68 12.57 -12.57
C ILE A 119 -3.05 13.55 -13.69
N ALA A 120 -3.43 14.79 -13.38
CA ALA A 120 -3.74 15.79 -14.39
C ALA A 120 -2.55 16.11 -15.30
N ALA A 121 -1.32 16.10 -14.77
CA ALA A 121 -0.12 16.37 -15.53
C ALA A 121 0.16 15.32 -16.64
N GLN A 122 -0.52 14.14 -16.62
CA GLN A 122 -0.47 13.16 -17.70
C GLN A 122 -0.94 13.74 -19.02
N HIS A 123 -1.93 14.62 -19.02
CA HIS A 123 -2.48 15.26 -20.22
C HIS A 123 -1.47 16.18 -20.91
N GLN A 124 -0.37 16.49 -20.21
CA GLN A 124 0.77 17.24 -20.73
C GLN A 124 2.01 16.36 -20.98
N GLY A 125 1.93 15.03 -20.73
CA GLY A 125 3.07 14.13 -20.73
C GLY A 125 4.09 14.46 -19.62
N LYS A 126 3.63 15.05 -18.51
CA LYS A 126 4.47 15.54 -17.41
C LYS A 126 4.32 14.74 -16.11
N TYR A 127 3.57 13.62 -16.14
CA TYR A 127 3.35 12.82 -14.94
C TYR A 127 4.66 12.46 -14.25
N GLU A 128 5.61 11.83 -14.95
CA GLU A 128 6.88 11.37 -14.37
C GLU A 128 7.68 12.53 -13.76
N ALA A 129 7.75 13.66 -14.45
CA ALA A 129 8.47 14.84 -13.96
C ALA A 129 7.85 15.39 -12.67
N VAL A 130 6.51 15.45 -12.60
CA VAL A 130 5.76 15.89 -11.41
C VAL A 130 5.90 14.87 -10.27
N HIS A 131 5.74 13.59 -10.57
CA HIS A 131 5.92 12.50 -9.61
C HIS A 131 7.31 12.57 -8.96
N ASN A 132 8.36 12.69 -9.77
CA ASN A 132 9.73 12.79 -9.28
C ASN A 132 9.95 14.08 -8.45
N ALA A 133 9.35 15.20 -8.85
CA ALA A 133 9.45 16.46 -8.08
C ALA A 133 8.75 16.35 -6.71
N PHE A 134 7.58 15.71 -6.65
CA PHE A 134 6.84 15.53 -5.41
C PHE A 134 7.51 14.53 -4.47
N MET A 135 7.93 13.39 -4.99
CA MET A 135 8.67 12.37 -4.21
C MET A 135 10.03 12.88 -3.74
N GLY A 136 10.72 13.66 -4.59
CA GLY A 136 12.02 14.27 -4.27
C GLY A 136 11.94 15.48 -3.34
N SER A 137 10.73 15.96 -3.00
CA SER A 137 10.60 17.08 -2.07
C SER A 137 11.18 16.73 -0.70
N PRO A 138 12.16 17.50 -0.18
CA PRO A 138 12.81 17.20 1.10
C PRO A 138 11.88 17.43 2.29
N THR A 139 10.81 18.18 2.08
CA THR A 139 9.81 18.48 3.11
C THR A 139 8.46 17.89 2.75
N ARG A 140 7.58 17.84 3.74
CA ARG A 140 6.18 17.54 3.50
C ARG A 140 5.58 18.59 2.58
N ILE A 141 4.78 18.17 1.60
CA ILE A 141 3.93 19.05 0.79
C ILE A 141 2.81 19.52 1.72
N ALA A 142 2.80 20.82 2.03
CA ALA A 142 1.88 21.37 3.04
C ALA A 142 0.55 21.82 2.44
N GLY A 143 0.49 22.06 1.13
CA GLY A 143 -0.72 22.50 0.44
C GLY A 143 -0.45 23.03 -0.96
N GLU A 144 -1.37 23.83 -1.46
CA GLU A 144 -1.43 24.29 -2.85
C GLU A 144 -0.16 25.03 -3.30
N ALA A 145 0.40 25.91 -2.48
CA ALA A 145 1.58 26.67 -2.83
C ALA A 145 2.80 25.77 -3.13
N ASP A 146 2.97 24.70 -2.35
CA ASP A 146 4.04 23.72 -2.57
C ASP A 146 3.78 22.88 -3.84
N VAL A 147 2.53 22.43 -4.03
CA VAL A 147 2.12 21.68 -5.22
C VAL A 147 2.38 22.49 -6.47
N GLN A 148 1.92 23.72 -6.52
CA GLN A 148 2.13 24.61 -7.67
C GLN A 148 3.61 24.91 -7.93
N ARG A 149 4.37 25.16 -6.88
CA ARG A 149 5.82 25.43 -6.98
C ARG A 149 6.56 24.23 -7.56
N LEU A 150 6.27 23.02 -7.07
CA LEU A 150 6.92 21.80 -7.52
C LEU A 150 6.49 21.40 -8.93
N ALA A 151 5.20 21.52 -9.27
CA ALA A 151 4.69 21.25 -10.61
C ALA A 151 5.29 22.21 -11.65
N ARG A 152 5.40 23.51 -11.31
CA ARG A 152 6.07 24.50 -12.17
C ARG A 152 7.53 24.17 -12.38
N ALA A 153 8.24 23.75 -11.33
CA ALA A 153 9.64 23.33 -11.41
C ALA A 153 9.80 22.06 -12.29
N ALA A 154 8.79 21.20 -12.34
CA ALA A 154 8.73 20.02 -13.21
C ALA A 154 8.41 20.36 -14.67
N GLY A 155 8.20 21.65 -15.00
CA GLY A 155 7.95 22.12 -16.37
C GLY A 155 6.51 21.92 -16.83
N VAL A 156 5.56 21.94 -15.89
CA VAL A 156 4.11 21.92 -16.20
C VAL A 156 3.66 23.32 -16.64
N ASP A 157 2.88 23.37 -17.71
CA ASP A 157 2.09 24.58 -18.05
C ASP A 157 0.95 24.68 -17.03
N MET A 158 1.07 25.66 -16.14
CA MET A 158 0.14 25.83 -15.02
C MET A 158 -1.26 26.27 -15.48
N ALA A 159 -1.35 27.11 -16.51
CA ALA A 159 -2.65 27.52 -17.04
C ALA A 159 -3.39 26.36 -17.72
N ARG A 160 -2.66 25.45 -18.35
CA ARG A 160 -3.22 24.22 -18.88
C ARG A 160 -3.57 23.25 -17.77
N LEU A 161 -2.73 23.13 -16.72
CA LEU A 161 -3.01 22.26 -15.56
C LEU A 161 -4.33 22.63 -14.86
N GLU A 162 -4.59 23.91 -14.68
CA GLU A 162 -5.86 24.38 -14.10
C GLU A 162 -7.07 23.93 -14.94
N ARG A 163 -6.95 24.01 -16.27
CA ARG A 163 -8.00 23.50 -17.18
C ARG A 163 -8.11 21.99 -17.11
N ASP A 164 -6.99 21.27 -17.16
CA ASP A 164 -6.95 19.80 -17.12
C ASP A 164 -7.57 19.28 -15.81
N LEU A 165 -7.32 19.94 -14.66
CA LEU A 165 -7.92 19.60 -13.37
C LEU A 165 -9.44 19.76 -13.33
N ILE A 166 -9.98 20.71 -14.09
CA ILE A 166 -11.43 20.94 -14.20
C ILE A 166 -12.05 20.01 -15.22
N GLU A 167 -11.47 19.93 -16.40
CA GLU A 167 -12.00 19.17 -17.53
C GLU A 167 -12.00 17.67 -17.25
N HIS A 168 -10.96 17.16 -16.58
CA HIS A 168 -10.79 15.75 -16.26
C HIS A 168 -11.11 15.41 -14.80
N ALA A 169 -11.79 16.29 -14.05
CA ALA A 169 -12.07 16.12 -12.63
C ALA A 169 -12.73 14.77 -12.33
N ALA A 170 -13.74 14.39 -13.12
CA ALA A 170 -14.46 13.12 -12.93
C ALA A 170 -13.59 11.89 -13.18
N ASP A 171 -12.71 11.94 -14.17
CA ASP A 171 -11.78 10.84 -14.49
C ASP A 171 -10.72 10.68 -13.39
N ILE A 172 -10.18 11.81 -12.91
CA ILE A 172 -9.23 11.85 -11.79
C ILE A 172 -9.87 11.28 -10.52
N ASP A 173 -11.09 11.70 -10.19
CA ASP A 173 -11.86 11.19 -9.06
C ASP A 173 -12.08 9.68 -9.19
N ALA A 174 -12.44 9.22 -10.38
CA ALA A 174 -12.64 7.80 -10.63
C ALA A 174 -11.36 6.98 -10.44
N VAL A 175 -10.19 7.49 -10.87
CA VAL A 175 -8.89 6.84 -10.62
C VAL A 175 -8.62 6.74 -9.12
N LEU A 176 -8.71 7.85 -8.37
CA LEU A 176 -8.42 7.86 -6.94
C LEU A 176 -9.38 6.94 -6.15
N GLN A 177 -10.67 6.94 -6.51
CA GLN A 177 -11.67 6.08 -5.87
C GLN A 177 -11.39 4.60 -6.14
N ARG A 178 -11.03 4.23 -7.37
CA ARG A 178 -10.66 2.84 -7.70
C ARG A 178 -9.41 2.41 -6.94
N VAL A 179 -8.37 3.22 -6.92
CA VAL A 179 -7.14 2.93 -6.17
C VAL A 179 -7.44 2.74 -4.68
N HIS A 180 -8.30 3.58 -4.10
CA HIS A 180 -8.72 3.43 -2.71
C HIS A 180 -9.50 2.12 -2.48
N ALA A 181 -10.41 1.78 -3.39
CA ALA A 181 -11.16 0.53 -3.33
C ALA A 181 -10.26 -0.70 -3.45
N GLU A 182 -9.29 -0.68 -4.37
CA GLU A 182 -8.30 -1.74 -4.55
C GLU A 182 -7.42 -1.92 -3.30
N ALA A 183 -6.89 -0.82 -2.76
CA ALA A 183 -6.09 -0.84 -1.54
C ALA A 183 -6.88 -1.42 -0.36
N SER A 184 -8.14 -1.01 -0.22
CA SER A 184 -9.06 -1.51 0.80
C SER A 184 -9.36 -2.99 0.59
N ALA A 185 -9.63 -3.40 -0.67
CA ALA A 185 -9.89 -4.77 -1.06
C ALA A 185 -8.74 -5.72 -0.74
N MET A 186 -7.52 -5.25 -0.88
CA MET A 186 -6.29 -5.98 -0.54
C MET A 186 -5.90 -5.83 0.94
N ALA A 187 -6.72 -5.18 1.76
CA ALA A 187 -6.46 -4.92 3.16
C ALA A 187 -5.11 -4.21 3.41
N LEU A 188 -4.68 -3.33 2.49
CA LEU A 188 -3.47 -2.55 2.66
C LEU A 188 -3.64 -1.59 3.86
N ARG A 189 -2.58 -1.45 4.65
CA ARG A 189 -2.61 -0.65 5.88
C ARG A 189 -1.86 0.68 5.77
N GLY A 190 -1.27 0.95 4.61
CA GLY A 190 -0.49 2.17 4.37
C GLY A 190 0.39 2.07 3.14
N THR A 191 1.14 3.13 2.91
CA THR A 191 2.07 3.27 1.79
C THR A 191 3.53 3.26 2.30
N PRO A 192 4.51 2.84 1.45
CA PRO A 192 4.28 2.20 0.18
C PRO A 192 3.74 0.78 0.36
N ALA A 193 3.07 0.26 -0.66
CA ALA A 193 2.81 -1.16 -0.82
C ALA A 193 3.06 -1.51 -2.28
N PHE A 194 3.64 -2.69 -2.52
CA PHE A 194 3.98 -3.11 -3.87
C PHE A 194 3.27 -4.41 -4.23
N ASN A 195 2.87 -4.51 -5.49
CA ASN A 195 2.57 -5.80 -6.11
C ASN A 195 3.51 -5.96 -7.30
N ILE A 196 4.39 -6.95 -7.26
CA ILE A 196 5.39 -7.18 -8.29
C ILE A 196 5.07 -8.51 -8.97
N ASN A 197 4.55 -8.45 -10.19
CA ASN A 197 4.09 -9.61 -10.95
C ASN A 197 3.21 -10.57 -10.11
N GLY A 198 2.30 -10.02 -9.28
CA GLY A 198 1.38 -10.82 -8.45
C GLY A 198 1.85 -11.01 -7.01
N GLN A 199 3.13 -10.79 -6.71
CA GLN A 199 3.66 -10.90 -5.35
C GLN A 199 3.39 -9.61 -4.55
N MET A 200 2.56 -9.70 -3.52
CA MET A 200 2.30 -8.57 -2.61
C MET A 200 3.44 -8.39 -1.60
N ILE A 201 3.90 -7.15 -1.47
CA ILE A 201 4.95 -6.73 -0.53
C ILE A 201 4.44 -5.49 0.20
N PRO A 202 4.03 -5.60 1.46
CA PRO A 202 3.58 -4.47 2.25
C PRO A 202 4.78 -3.69 2.83
N GLY A 203 4.73 -2.37 2.72
CA GLY A 203 5.74 -1.48 3.29
C GLY A 203 6.98 -1.30 2.42
N ALA A 204 7.93 -0.52 2.96
CA ALA A 204 9.21 -0.28 2.31
C ALA A 204 10.12 -1.51 2.40
N LEU A 205 10.90 -1.71 1.35
CA LEU A 205 11.92 -2.76 1.29
C LEU A 205 13.27 -2.24 1.81
N PRO A 206 14.14 -3.12 2.35
CA PRO A 206 15.53 -2.79 2.58
C PRO A 206 16.24 -2.36 1.29
N PRO A 207 17.29 -1.53 1.37
CA PRO A 207 18.06 -1.12 0.20
C PRO A 207 18.57 -2.33 -0.62
N GLY A 208 18.38 -2.28 -1.94
CA GLY A 208 18.78 -3.34 -2.88
C GLY A 208 17.81 -4.52 -2.98
N GLU A 209 16.86 -4.65 -2.07
CA GLU A 209 15.93 -5.78 -2.06
C GLU A 209 14.93 -5.72 -3.22
N LEU A 210 14.54 -4.53 -3.66
CA LEU A 210 13.64 -4.37 -4.80
C LEU A 210 14.20 -5.02 -6.07
N LYS A 211 15.48 -4.79 -6.37
CA LYS A 211 16.17 -5.42 -7.50
C LYS A 211 16.26 -6.94 -7.33
N ALA A 212 16.59 -7.39 -6.11
CA ALA A 212 16.65 -8.83 -5.81
C ALA A 212 15.29 -9.52 -5.99
N VAL A 213 14.18 -8.86 -5.63
CA VAL A 213 12.83 -9.38 -5.87
C VAL A 213 12.56 -9.53 -7.37
N VAL A 214 12.90 -8.53 -8.18
CA VAL A 214 12.74 -8.58 -9.65
C VAL A 214 13.55 -9.74 -10.25
N GLU A 215 14.79 -9.93 -9.81
CA GLU A 215 15.65 -11.03 -10.27
C GLU A 215 15.06 -12.40 -9.89
N ARG A 216 14.55 -12.57 -8.64
CA ARG A 216 13.88 -13.80 -8.20
C ARG A 216 12.60 -14.11 -8.98
N ILE A 217 11.81 -13.09 -9.31
CA ILE A 217 10.60 -13.24 -10.14
C ILE A 217 10.99 -13.75 -11.53
N ARG A 218 11.98 -13.16 -12.17
CA ARG A 218 12.47 -13.61 -13.48
C ARG A 218 13.04 -15.03 -13.47
N ALA A 219 13.66 -15.40 -12.35
CA ALA A 219 14.16 -16.76 -12.16
C ALA A 219 13.06 -17.80 -11.84
N GLY A 220 11.79 -17.39 -11.72
CA GLY A 220 10.68 -18.26 -11.32
C GLY A 220 10.76 -18.76 -9.87
N GLN A 221 11.52 -18.05 -9.03
CA GLN A 221 11.75 -18.44 -7.64
C GLN A 221 10.69 -17.88 -6.67
N LEU A 222 9.90 -16.91 -7.12
CA LEU A 222 8.72 -16.43 -6.42
C LEU A 222 7.50 -16.90 -7.21
N ALA A 223 6.73 -17.82 -6.64
CA ALA A 223 5.50 -18.33 -7.26
C ALA A 223 4.44 -17.20 -7.34
N HIS A 224 3.65 -17.24 -8.40
CA HIS A 224 2.48 -16.40 -8.63
C HIS A 224 1.34 -16.75 -7.66
#